data_b543a40b034a38a9a94fd6880f154524
#
_entry.id   b543a40b034a38a9a94fd6880f154524
#
_cell.length_a   1.000
_cell.length_b   1.000
_cell.length_c   1.000
_cell.angle_alpha   90.00
_cell.angle_beta   90.00
_cell.angle_gamma   90.00
#
_symmetry.space_group_name_H-M   'P 1'
#
loop_
_entity.id
_entity.type
_entity.pdbx_description
1 polymer ?
#
loop_
_entity_poly.entity_id
_entity_poly.type
_entity_poly.pdbx_seq_one_letter_code
_entity_poly.pdbx_strand_id
1 'polypeptide(L)'
;NIQTTLGLNTVKSAANASIFIDPSYTNGVPAVDGNGDPTTGFKVSRDNNTITDLLPGINLDLVSAGQSTVEIKQDEDGVVGIVESLLDKYNRIAYRVKDELSYKGFRDPGRLQGDMTLRSLQSDMAALVGAPIASHGGTYDSFPVAGIKSGENGNLVLDREDFLKA
;
A
#
# COMPACT_ATOMS: atom_id res chain seq x y z
N ASN A 1 28.69 46.68 -3.27
CA ASN A 1 27.53 45.82 -2.97
C ASN A 1 26.46 46.05 -4.02
N ILE A 2 26.10 45.04 -4.80
CA ILE A 2 25.18 45.12 -5.95
C ILE A 2 23.79 45.61 -5.52
N GLN A 3 23.30 45.22 -4.36
CA GLN A 3 22.01 45.66 -3.85
C GLN A 3 21.92 47.17 -3.65
N THR A 4 22.97 47.76 -3.11
CA THR A 4 23.01 49.21 -2.90
C THR A 4 23.06 49.97 -4.21
N THR A 5 23.82 49.45 -5.19
CA THR A 5 23.96 50.09 -6.52
C THR A 5 22.67 50.05 -7.33
N LEU A 6 21.90 48.99 -7.22
CA LEU A 6 20.61 48.83 -7.92
C LEU A 6 19.41 49.32 -7.13
N GLY A 7 19.60 49.85 -5.91
CA GLY A 7 18.50 50.30 -5.05
C GLY A 7 17.61 49.17 -4.55
N LEU A 8 18.09 47.91 -4.54
CA LEU A 8 17.33 46.75 -4.09
C LEU A 8 17.36 46.69 -2.56
N ASN A 9 16.20 46.67 -1.96
CA ASN A 9 16.03 46.44 -0.53
C ASN A 9 15.66 44.96 -0.26
N THR A 10 16.30 44.39 0.75
CA THR A 10 15.88 43.06 1.23
C THR A 10 14.59 43.21 2.01
N VAL A 11 13.50 42.74 1.46
CA VAL A 11 12.17 42.80 2.08
C VAL A 11 12.08 41.80 3.23
N LYS A 12 12.72 40.63 3.08
CA LYS A 12 12.79 39.60 4.09
C LYS A 12 14.05 38.75 3.88
N SER A 13 14.77 38.47 4.96
CA SER A 13 15.87 37.49 4.90
C SER A 13 15.32 36.10 4.64
N ALA A 14 16.00 35.35 3.80
CA ALA A 14 15.70 33.93 3.64
C ALA A 14 15.93 33.24 4.97
N ALA A 15 14.96 32.40 5.37
CA ALA A 15 15.07 31.55 6.55
C ALA A 15 14.83 30.09 6.12
N ASN A 16 15.57 29.22 6.75
CA ASN A 16 15.37 27.79 6.54
C ASN A 16 14.00 27.35 7.09
N ALA A 17 13.36 26.43 6.41
CA ALA A 17 12.24 25.71 6.96
C ALA A 17 12.75 24.80 8.10
N SER A 18 12.07 24.84 9.25
CA SER A 18 12.45 24.02 10.40
C SER A 18 11.22 23.31 10.94
N ILE A 19 11.39 22.03 11.24
CA ILE A 19 10.41 21.21 11.97
C ILE A 19 11.05 20.62 13.20
N PHE A 20 10.25 20.45 14.24
CA PHE A 20 10.62 19.74 15.46
C PHE A 20 9.76 18.48 15.56
N ILE A 21 10.41 17.34 15.65
CA ILE A 21 9.76 16.05 15.76
C ILE A 21 9.75 15.67 17.24
N ASP A 22 8.56 15.28 17.70
CA ASP A 22 8.33 14.85 19.09
C ASP A 22 8.85 15.82 20.17
N PRO A 23 8.54 17.13 20.08
CA PRO A 23 8.86 18.03 21.17
C PRO A 23 7.99 17.73 22.39
N SER A 24 8.55 17.90 23.59
CA SER A 24 7.78 17.73 24.83
C SER A 24 6.80 18.89 25.02
N TYR A 25 5.57 18.55 25.37
CA TYR A 25 4.49 19.52 25.60
C TYR A 25 4.12 19.60 27.09
N THR A 26 3.88 20.84 27.55
CA THR A 26 3.28 21.08 28.85
C THR A 26 1.97 21.85 28.65
N ASN A 27 0.85 21.27 29.02
CA ASN A 27 -0.50 21.82 28.78
C ASN A 27 -0.77 22.15 27.29
N GLY A 28 -0.28 21.29 26.37
CA GLY A 28 -0.47 21.46 24.92
C GLY A 28 0.44 22.50 24.25
N VAL A 29 1.38 23.07 24.99
CA VAL A 29 2.35 24.05 24.46
C VAL A 29 3.77 23.50 24.64
N PRO A 30 4.62 23.51 23.58
CA PRO A 30 6.02 23.15 23.76
C PRO A 30 6.76 24.22 24.55
N ALA A 31 7.71 23.82 25.38
CA ALA A 31 8.67 24.77 25.95
C ALA A 31 9.54 25.31 24.82
N VAL A 32 9.64 26.64 24.69
CA VAL A 32 10.38 27.30 23.61
C VAL A 32 11.54 28.13 24.17
N ASP A 33 12.57 28.28 23.34
CA ASP A 33 13.70 29.16 23.63
C ASP A 33 13.39 30.64 23.31
N GLY A 34 14.40 31.51 23.44
CA GLY A 34 14.27 32.96 23.14
C GLY A 34 13.95 33.30 21.69
N ASN A 35 14.06 32.33 20.76
CA ASN A 35 13.75 32.48 19.34
C ASN A 35 12.35 31.89 18.99
N GLY A 36 11.67 31.29 19.97
CA GLY A 36 10.40 30.62 19.74
C GLY A 36 10.53 29.17 19.25
N ASP A 37 11.74 28.61 19.22
CA ASP A 37 11.99 27.22 18.86
C ASP A 37 11.73 26.30 20.04
N PRO A 38 11.10 25.10 19.86
CA PRO A 38 10.98 24.10 20.91
C PRO A 38 12.34 23.72 21.48
N THR A 39 12.43 23.66 22.82
CA THR A 39 13.67 23.31 23.53
C THR A 39 13.94 21.82 23.59
N THR A 40 12.97 21.00 23.19
CA THR A 40 13.04 19.52 23.15
C THR A 40 12.59 19.03 21.77
N GLY A 41 12.85 17.74 21.50
CA GLY A 41 12.56 17.13 20.22
C GLY A 41 13.73 17.18 19.25
N PHE A 42 13.53 16.58 18.08
CA PHE A 42 14.55 16.51 17.06
C PHE A 42 14.31 17.61 15.99
N LYS A 43 15.21 18.58 15.91
CA LYS A 43 15.13 19.67 14.91
C LYS A 43 15.66 19.22 13.57
N VAL A 44 14.85 19.36 12.52
CA VAL A 44 15.24 19.22 11.12
C VAL A 44 15.11 20.57 10.44
N SER A 45 16.17 21.04 9.79
CA SER A 45 16.19 22.31 9.06
C SER A 45 16.60 22.09 7.62
N ARG A 46 15.87 22.70 6.68
CA ARG A 46 16.12 22.61 5.24
C ARG A 46 16.03 24.01 4.63
N ASP A 47 16.65 24.17 3.47
CA ASP A 47 16.67 25.42 2.70
C ASP A 47 15.39 25.64 1.89
N ASN A 48 14.51 24.66 1.86
CA ASN A 48 13.21 24.71 1.20
C ASN A 48 12.10 24.12 2.09
N ASN A 49 10.85 24.25 1.65
CA ASN A 49 9.70 23.78 2.40
C ASN A 49 9.35 22.31 2.13
N THR A 50 10.05 21.64 1.22
CA THR A 50 9.82 20.23 0.90
C THR A 50 10.94 19.39 1.50
N ILE A 51 10.60 18.50 2.42
CA ILE A 51 11.53 17.61 3.11
C ILE A 51 11.30 16.20 2.58
N THR A 52 12.28 15.66 1.86
CA THR A 52 12.18 14.36 1.18
C THR A 52 13.06 13.28 1.80
N ASP A 53 13.91 13.66 2.74
CA ASP A 53 14.98 12.82 3.30
C ASP A 53 14.78 12.49 4.78
N LEU A 54 13.60 12.78 5.33
CA LEU A 54 13.30 12.50 6.73
C LEU A 54 12.94 11.03 6.95
N LEU A 55 12.08 10.52 6.10
CA LEU A 55 11.62 9.12 6.13
C LEU A 55 11.63 8.56 4.70
N PRO A 56 12.15 7.34 4.49
CA PRO A 56 12.13 6.72 3.16
C PRO A 56 10.72 6.64 2.59
N GLY A 57 10.54 7.18 1.38
CA GLY A 57 9.26 7.13 0.67
C GLY A 57 8.23 8.18 1.09
N ILE A 58 8.57 9.11 1.99
CA ILE A 58 7.66 10.17 2.45
C ILE A 58 8.24 11.53 2.13
N ASN A 59 7.42 12.37 1.49
CA ASN A 59 7.71 13.78 1.25
C ASN A 59 6.82 14.64 2.16
N LEU A 60 7.41 15.56 2.89
CA LEU A 60 6.69 16.53 3.73
C LEU A 60 6.78 17.91 3.10
N ASP A 61 5.62 18.48 2.76
CA ASP A 61 5.52 19.85 2.27
C ASP A 61 5.01 20.77 3.38
N LEU A 62 5.85 21.69 3.81
CA LEU A 62 5.55 22.63 4.87
C LEU A 62 4.79 23.83 4.29
N VAL A 63 3.49 23.91 4.58
CA VAL A 63 2.60 24.96 4.03
C VAL A 63 2.53 26.16 4.94
N SER A 64 2.53 25.98 6.25
CA SER A 64 2.45 27.04 7.25
C SER A 64 3.10 26.63 8.56
N ALA A 65 3.46 27.63 9.37
CA ALA A 65 3.90 27.37 10.73
C ALA A 65 2.72 26.92 11.59
N GLY A 66 2.96 25.93 12.44
CA GLY A 66 1.96 25.38 13.33
C GLY A 66 2.34 24.00 13.82
N GLN A 67 1.45 23.42 14.60
CA GLN A 67 1.57 22.04 15.08
C GLN A 67 0.68 21.14 14.24
N SER A 68 1.19 19.97 13.87
CA SER A 68 0.43 18.95 13.17
C SER A 68 0.85 17.56 13.66
N THR A 69 -0.10 16.64 13.72
CA THR A 69 0.18 15.23 13.96
C THR A 69 0.12 14.50 12.63
N VAL A 70 1.21 13.83 12.27
CA VAL A 70 1.29 12.96 11.09
C VAL A 70 1.22 11.53 11.56
N GLU A 71 0.20 10.82 11.11
CA GLU A 71 0.03 9.39 11.35
C GLU A 71 0.32 8.65 10.04
N ILE A 72 1.30 7.74 10.09
CA ILE A 72 1.66 6.89 8.95
C ILE A 72 1.01 5.54 9.18
N LYS A 73 0.08 5.18 8.31
CA LYS A 73 -0.58 3.88 8.32
C LYS A 73 -0.23 3.10 7.06
N GLN A 74 -0.17 1.79 7.20
CA GLN A 74 -0.11 0.91 6.05
C GLN A 74 -1.42 1.02 5.26
N ASP A 75 -1.33 1.08 3.93
CA ASP A 75 -2.51 1.09 3.05
C ASP A 75 -3.04 -0.33 2.88
N GLU A 76 -3.72 -0.80 3.93
CA GLU A 76 -4.32 -2.13 3.95
C GLU A 76 -5.39 -2.29 2.87
N ASP A 77 -6.20 -1.26 2.66
CA ASP A 77 -7.27 -1.27 1.65
C ASP A 77 -6.72 -1.37 0.24
N GLY A 78 -5.63 -0.67 -0.05
CA GLY A 78 -4.95 -0.74 -1.33
C GLY A 78 -4.41 -2.15 -1.62
N VAL A 79 -3.77 -2.77 -0.63
CA VAL A 79 -3.23 -4.13 -0.77
C VAL A 79 -4.37 -5.14 -0.95
N VAL A 80 -5.41 -5.07 -0.13
CA VAL A 80 -6.60 -5.92 -0.24
C VAL A 80 -7.24 -5.78 -1.61
N GLY A 81 -7.43 -4.55 -2.12
CA GLY A 81 -8.03 -4.31 -3.43
C GLY A 81 -7.24 -4.92 -4.59
N ILE A 82 -5.90 -4.91 -4.51
CA ILE A 82 -5.04 -5.57 -5.50
C ILE A 82 -5.28 -7.08 -5.49
N VAL A 83 -5.32 -7.70 -4.31
CA VAL A 83 -5.55 -9.14 -4.16
C VAL A 83 -6.95 -9.51 -4.64
N GLU A 84 -7.99 -8.81 -4.23
CA GLU A 84 -9.36 -9.02 -4.71
C GLU A 84 -9.45 -8.95 -6.24
N SER A 85 -8.83 -7.95 -6.84
CA SER A 85 -8.78 -7.82 -8.32
C SER A 85 -8.09 -9.01 -8.99
N LEU A 86 -7.05 -9.57 -8.36
CA LEU A 86 -6.37 -10.78 -8.85
C LEU A 86 -7.29 -12.00 -8.76
N LEU A 87 -7.97 -12.18 -7.61
CA LEU A 87 -8.89 -13.29 -7.39
C LEU A 87 -10.09 -13.23 -8.34
N ASP A 88 -10.62 -12.06 -8.61
CA ASP A 88 -11.68 -11.86 -9.59
C ASP A 88 -11.26 -12.32 -11.00
N LYS A 89 -10.06 -11.98 -11.41
CA LYS A 89 -9.52 -12.41 -12.72
C LYS A 89 -9.35 -13.94 -12.77
N TYR A 90 -8.80 -14.53 -11.70
CA TYR A 90 -8.69 -15.98 -11.58
C TYR A 90 -10.07 -16.63 -11.66
N ASN A 91 -11.03 -16.18 -10.87
CA ASN A 91 -12.38 -16.73 -10.82
C ASN A 91 -13.10 -16.66 -12.17
N ARG A 92 -12.90 -15.56 -12.90
CA ARG A 92 -13.45 -15.40 -14.26
C ARG A 92 -12.87 -16.44 -15.23
N ILE A 93 -11.56 -16.71 -15.16
CA ILE A 93 -10.92 -17.72 -16.00
C ILE A 93 -11.43 -19.11 -15.60
N ALA A 94 -11.42 -19.43 -14.31
CA ALA A 94 -11.88 -20.71 -13.78
C ALA A 94 -13.35 -20.99 -14.19
N TYR A 95 -14.20 -19.98 -14.07
CA TYR A 95 -15.59 -20.07 -14.51
C TYR A 95 -15.70 -20.36 -16.02
N ARG A 96 -14.95 -19.63 -16.86
CA ARG A 96 -14.95 -19.84 -18.31
C ARG A 96 -14.49 -21.24 -18.69
N VAL A 97 -13.39 -21.71 -18.10
CA VAL A 97 -12.87 -23.05 -18.35
C VAL A 97 -13.92 -24.10 -17.96
N LYS A 98 -14.55 -23.95 -16.80
CA LYS A 98 -15.61 -24.84 -16.32
C LYS A 98 -16.84 -24.81 -17.25
N ASP A 99 -17.25 -23.63 -17.69
CA ASP A 99 -18.42 -23.44 -18.55
C ASP A 99 -18.22 -24.12 -19.91
N GLU A 100 -17.05 -23.95 -20.54
CA GLU A 100 -16.72 -24.59 -21.83
C GLU A 100 -16.57 -26.12 -21.75
N LEU A 101 -16.15 -26.63 -20.58
CA LEU A 101 -16.05 -28.06 -20.33
C LEU A 101 -17.39 -28.70 -19.91
N SER A 102 -18.37 -27.89 -19.48
CA SER A 102 -19.63 -28.39 -18.93
C SER A 102 -20.58 -28.84 -20.04
N TYR A 103 -21.29 -29.95 -19.79
CA TYR A 103 -22.40 -30.40 -20.63
C TYR A 103 -23.70 -29.78 -20.14
N LYS A 104 -24.29 -28.92 -20.94
CA LYS A 104 -25.57 -28.25 -20.63
C LYS A 104 -26.78 -28.91 -21.34
N GLY A 105 -26.59 -30.08 -21.92
CA GLY A 105 -27.62 -30.84 -22.62
C GLY A 105 -27.45 -30.84 -24.14
N PHE A 106 -28.36 -31.56 -24.82
CA PHE A 106 -28.27 -31.83 -26.28
C PHE A 106 -28.30 -30.58 -27.17
N ARG A 107 -28.84 -29.45 -26.64
CA ARG A 107 -28.99 -28.18 -27.38
C ARG A 107 -27.82 -27.22 -27.15
N ASP A 108 -27.04 -27.43 -26.13
CA ASP A 108 -25.88 -26.59 -25.81
C ASP A 108 -24.82 -27.46 -25.12
N PRO A 109 -24.18 -28.37 -25.89
CA PRO A 109 -22.97 -29.05 -25.39
C PRO A 109 -21.89 -28.00 -25.25
N GLY A 110 -21.18 -27.94 -24.12
CA GLY A 110 -19.99 -27.11 -23.98
C GLY A 110 -19.10 -27.30 -25.19
N ARG A 111 -18.70 -26.20 -25.83
CA ARG A 111 -18.03 -26.23 -27.14
C ARG A 111 -16.73 -27.04 -27.14
N LEU A 112 -16.09 -27.16 -25.97
CA LEU A 112 -14.83 -27.84 -25.74
C LEU A 112 -14.98 -29.02 -24.76
N GLN A 113 -16.18 -29.60 -24.70
CA GLN A 113 -16.42 -30.79 -23.88
C GLN A 113 -15.48 -31.91 -24.33
N GLY A 114 -14.65 -32.42 -23.41
CA GLY A 114 -13.66 -33.44 -23.73
C GLY A 114 -12.30 -32.93 -24.21
N ASP A 115 -12.11 -31.62 -24.35
CA ASP A 115 -10.80 -31.05 -24.66
C ASP A 115 -9.81 -31.33 -23.51
N MET A 116 -8.74 -32.05 -23.82
CA MET A 116 -7.73 -32.47 -22.85
C MET A 116 -6.87 -31.28 -22.41
N THR A 117 -6.64 -30.32 -23.28
CA THR A 117 -5.84 -29.11 -22.96
C THR A 117 -6.56 -28.26 -21.93
N LEU A 118 -7.87 -28.09 -22.11
CA LEU A 118 -8.68 -27.30 -21.17
C LEU A 118 -8.82 -27.98 -19.80
N ARG A 119 -8.90 -29.34 -19.82
CA ARG A 119 -8.88 -30.13 -18.57
C ARG A 119 -7.54 -30.04 -17.85
N SER A 120 -6.43 -30.08 -18.61
CA SER A 120 -5.10 -29.88 -18.03
C SER A 120 -4.98 -28.49 -17.42
N LEU A 121 -5.41 -27.45 -18.14
CA LEU A 121 -5.43 -26.08 -17.61
C LEU A 121 -6.23 -25.96 -16.31
N GLN A 122 -7.41 -26.59 -16.24
CA GLN A 122 -8.21 -26.60 -15.02
C GLN A 122 -7.47 -27.28 -13.85
N SER A 123 -6.80 -28.39 -14.14
CA SER A 123 -5.99 -29.10 -13.13
C SER A 123 -4.78 -28.28 -12.69
N ASP A 124 -4.08 -27.63 -13.64
CA ASP A 124 -2.91 -26.82 -13.36
C ASP A 124 -3.27 -25.58 -12.53
N MET A 125 -4.41 -24.95 -12.82
CA MET A 125 -4.94 -23.85 -12.03
C MET A 125 -5.24 -24.28 -10.59
N ALA A 126 -5.87 -25.45 -10.40
CA ALA A 126 -6.15 -25.98 -9.07
C ALA A 126 -4.87 -26.34 -8.31
N ALA A 127 -3.90 -26.93 -9.01
CA ALA A 127 -2.59 -27.28 -8.45
C ALA A 127 -1.81 -26.04 -8.01
N LEU A 128 -1.86 -24.95 -8.79
CA LEU A 128 -1.20 -23.69 -8.45
C LEU A 128 -1.72 -23.12 -7.13
N VAL A 129 -3.03 -23.19 -6.91
CA VAL A 129 -3.66 -22.70 -5.67
C VAL A 129 -3.31 -23.56 -4.46
N GLY A 130 -3.17 -24.88 -4.66
CA GLY A 130 -2.80 -25.83 -3.60
C GLY A 130 -1.29 -25.93 -3.35
N ALA A 131 -0.47 -25.35 -4.22
CA ALA A 131 0.98 -25.45 -4.11
C ALA A 131 1.52 -24.62 -2.93
N PRO A 132 2.47 -25.16 -2.17
CA PRO A 132 3.18 -24.37 -1.17
C PRO A 132 4.00 -23.27 -1.85
N ILE A 133 4.01 -22.08 -1.25
CA ILE A 133 4.81 -20.94 -1.70
C ILE A 133 6.25 -21.12 -1.20
N ALA A 134 7.06 -21.79 -1.97
CA ALA A 134 8.36 -22.34 -1.59
C ALA A 134 9.48 -21.31 -1.33
N SER A 135 9.21 -20.02 -1.20
CA SER A 135 10.33 -19.08 -1.39
C SER A 135 10.80 -18.29 -0.18
N HIS A 136 10.10 -18.27 0.94
CA HIS A 136 10.44 -17.27 1.98
C HIS A 136 10.58 -17.78 3.42
N GLY A 137 10.47 -19.07 3.68
CA GLY A 137 10.73 -19.64 5.02
C GLY A 137 9.89 -19.04 6.15
N GLY A 138 8.75 -18.45 5.81
CA GLY A 138 7.84 -17.78 6.73
C GLY A 138 6.64 -18.65 7.11
N THR A 139 5.84 -18.17 8.04
CA THR A 139 4.63 -18.84 8.53
C THR A 139 3.54 -18.95 7.44
N TYR A 140 3.61 -18.09 6.42
CA TYR A 140 2.63 -17.96 5.33
C TYR A 140 3.14 -18.66 4.07
N ASP A 141 3.14 -19.98 4.09
CA ASP A 141 3.67 -20.83 3.04
C ASP A 141 2.62 -21.30 2.02
N SER A 142 1.36 -20.90 2.19
CA SER A 142 0.26 -21.31 1.32
C SER A 142 -0.86 -20.29 1.28
N PHE A 143 -1.64 -20.27 0.20
CA PHE A 143 -2.77 -19.35 0.05
C PHE A 143 -3.80 -19.44 1.19
N PRO A 144 -4.22 -20.63 1.67
CA PRO A 144 -5.17 -20.72 2.79
C PRO A 144 -4.66 -20.09 4.07
N VAL A 145 -3.37 -20.20 4.38
CA VAL A 145 -2.75 -19.60 5.57
C VAL A 145 -2.68 -18.07 5.43
N ALA A 146 -2.53 -17.57 4.20
CA ALA A 146 -2.60 -16.14 3.89
C ALA A 146 -4.04 -15.62 3.72
N GLY A 147 -5.08 -16.35 4.15
CA GLY A 147 -6.47 -15.90 4.08
C GLY A 147 -7.14 -16.04 2.72
N ILE A 148 -6.49 -16.66 1.71
CA ILE A 148 -7.11 -16.95 0.41
C ILE A 148 -7.63 -18.37 0.40
N LYS A 149 -8.95 -18.52 0.49
CA LYS A 149 -9.63 -19.81 0.66
C LYS A 149 -10.30 -20.26 -0.64
N SER A 150 -10.36 -21.59 -0.84
CA SER A 150 -11.16 -22.15 -1.93
C SER A 150 -12.62 -22.18 -1.51
N GLY A 151 -13.46 -21.51 -2.27
CA GLY A 151 -14.90 -21.50 -2.12
C GLY A 151 -15.60 -22.60 -2.92
N GLU A 152 -16.92 -22.53 -2.98
CA GLU A 152 -17.71 -23.44 -3.79
C GLU A 152 -17.32 -23.38 -5.28
N ASN A 153 -17.32 -24.51 -5.94
CA ASN A 153 -17.00 -24.62 -7.37
C ASN A 153 -15.56 -24.27 -7.78
N GLY A 154 -14.60 -24.22 -6.84
CA GLY A 154 -13.20 -23.97 -7.11
C GLY A 154 -12.87 -22.49 -7.35
N ASN A 155 -13.79 -21.57 -7.01
CA ASN A 155 -13.47 -20.15 -6.95
C ASN A 155 -12.63 -19.84 -5.70
N LEU A 156 -11.87 -18.76 -5.75
CA LEU A 156 -11.09 -18.25 -4.64
C LEU A 156 -11.80 -17.09 -3.97
N VAL A 157 -11.74 -17.06 -2.66
CA VAL A 157 -12.35 -16.03 -1.82
C VAL A 157 -11.29 -15.49 -0.87
N LEU A 158 -11.21 -14.19 -0.72
CA LEU A 158 -10.36 -13.55 0.27
C LEU A 158 -11.11 -13.46 1.60
N ASP A 159 -10.52 -14.03 2.63
CA ASP A 159 -10.86 -13.72 4.02
C ASP A 159 -10.01 -12.53 4.44
N ARG A 160 -10.63 -11.33 4.41
CA ARG A 160 -9.92 -10.08 4.67
C ARG A 160 -9.30 -10.05 6.07
N GLU A 161 -10.01 -10.60 7.05
CA GLU A 161 -9.52 -10.56 8.44
C GLU A 161 -8.30 -11.45 8.63
N ASP A 162 -8.32 -12.66 8.07
CA ASP A 162 -7.17 -13.57 8.10
C ASP A 162 -6.01 -13.01 7.27
N PHE A 163 -6.30 -12.39 6.12
CA PHE A 163 -5.29 -11.81 5.24
C PHE A 163 -4.55 -10.63 5.89
N LEU A 164 -5.25 -9.76 6.61
CA LEU A 164 -4.62 -8.61 7.28
C LEU A 164 -3.87 -8.99 8.56
N LYS A 165 -4.05 -10.19 9.08
CA LYS A 165 -3.26 -10.75 10.19
C LYS A 165 -2.01 -11.48 9.71
N ALA A 166 -1.96 -11.81 8.40
CA ALA A 166 -0.84 -12.51 7.78
C ALA A 166 0.32 -11.57 7.48
#